data_e2128b75bd7dd65169324ab346f01979
#
_entry.id   e2128b75bd7dd65169324ab346f01979
#
_cell.length_a   1.000
_cell.length_b   1.000
_cell.length_c   1.000
_cell.angle_alpha   90.00
_cell.angle_beta   90.00
_cell.angle_gamma   90.00
#
_symmetry.space_group_name_H-M   'P 1'
#
loop_
_entity.id
_entity.type
_entity.pdbx_description
1 polymer ?
#
loop_
_entity_poly.entity_id
_entity_poly.type
_entity_poly.pdbx_seq_one_letter_code
_entity_poly.pdbx_strand_id
1 'polypeptide(L)'
;TWTAAYLNTTKNTFTKDEIIAFYKALDYNSATAPTMKKKLNPAFTLNGGEDQEMLLHHLLQCRRVATAHEGLRWFDIRRYGIEVYRFVHDTKDRAKYTVAKTLTSGDEHTTFQIPQNVRNAGLEATPRTSN
;
A
#
# COMPACT_ATOMS: atom_id res chain seq x y z
N THR A 1 4.50 23.73 11.64
CA THR A 1 3.92 24.79 10.80
C THR A 1 4.82 25.00 9.60
N TRP A 2 4.29 24.80 8.39
CA TRP A 2 4.99 25.06 7.14
C TRP A 2 5.18 26.56 6.98
N THR A 3 6.40 27.02 6.93
CA THR A 3 6.69 28.44 6.72
C THR A 3 6.73 28.77 5.22
N ALA A 4 6.38 29.99 4.84
CA ALA A 4 6.47 30.45 3.45
C ALA A 4 7.88 30.28 2.88
N ALA A 5 8.92 30.44 3.71
CA ALA A 5 10.32 30.20 3.32
C ALA A 5 10.56 28.74 2.92
N TYR A 6 9.98 27.78 3.63
CA TYR A 6 10.10 26.37 3.27
C TYR A 6 9.45 26.07 1.92
N LEU A 7 8.25 26.60 1.69
CA LEU A 7 7.54 26.42 0.42
C LEU A 7 8.28 27.05 -0.78
N ASN A 8 8.95 28.20 -0.55
CA ASN A 8 9.72 28.87 -1.59
C ASN A 8 11.06 28.19 -1.92
N THR A 9 11.63 27.44 -0.98
CA THR A 9 12.90 26.73 -1.18
C THR A 9 12.70 25.29 -1.62
N THR A 10 11.48 24.75 -1.49
CA THR A 10 11.20 23.37 -1.87
C THR A 10 11.07 23.26 -3.38
N LYS A 11 11.81 22.31 -3.95
CA LYS A 11 11.73 21.98 -5.36
C LYS A 11 10.33 21.46 -5.70
N ASN A 12 9.63 22.14 -6.59
CA ASN A 12 8.25 21.80 -6.98
C ASN A 12 8.17 20.78 -8.12
N THR A 13 9.29 20.49 -8.77
CA THR A 13 9.37 19.56 -9.90
C THR A 13 10.48 18.57 -9.69
N PHE A 14 10.19 17.29 -9.92
CA PHE A 14 11.17 16.22 -9.85
C PHE A 14 11.38 15.62 -11.24
N THR A 15 12.63 15.36 -11.59
CA THR A 15 12.96 14.63 -12.81
C THR A 15 12.69 13.14 -12.62
N LYS A 16 12.55 12.41 -13.72
CA LYS A 16 12.43 10.95 -13.73
C LYS A 16 13.54 10.28 -12.92
N ASP A 17 14.78 10.70 -13.13
CA ASP A 17 15.97 10.08 -12.52
C ASP A 17 16.04 10.33 -11.01
N GLU A 18 15.61 11.50 -10.56
CA GLU A 18 15.52 11.80 -9.12
C GLU A 18 14.47 10.95 -8.42
N ILE A 19 13.33 10.72 -9.07
CA ILE A 19 12.28 9.83 -8.52
C ILE A 19 12.81 8.40 -8.41
N ILE A 20 13.45 7.90 -9.47
CA ILE A 20 14.03 6.56 -9.49
C ILE A 20 15.10 6.42 -8.40
N ALA A 21 16.04 7.37 -8.30
CA ALA A 21 17.10 7.34 -7.30
C ALA A 21 16.52 7.37 -5.86
N PHE A 22 15.50 8.17 -5.61
CA PHE A 22 14.83 8.23 -4.32
C PHE A 22 14.23 6.88 -3.91
N TYR A 23 13.45 6.24 -4.81
CA TYR A 23 12.83 4.95 -4.48
C TYR A 23 13.82 3.79 -4.46
N LYS A 24 14.93 3.84 -5.21
CA LYS A 24 16.03 2.85 -5.11
C LYS A 24 16.71 2.91 -3.75
N ALA A 25 16.87 4.10 -3.18
CA ALA A 25 17.49 4.30 -1.87
C ALA A 25 16.61 3.85 -0.68
N LEU A 26 15.30 3.65 -0.90
CA LEU A 26 14.38 3.20 0.14
C LEU A 26 14.36 1.67 0.26
N ASP A 27 14.36 1.19 1.50
CA ASP A 27 14.06 -0.21 1.77
C ASP A 27 12.58 -0.55 1.52
N TYR A 28 12.32 -1.80 1.19
CA TYR A 28 10.95 -2.28 1.07
C TYR A 28 10.24 -2.29 2.43
N ASN A 29 8.97 -1.95 2.42
CA ASN A 29 8.13 -2.04 3.61
C ASN A 29 8.12 -3.46 4.17
N SER A 30 8.35 -3.56 5.45
CA SER A 30 8.36 -4.83 6.17
C SER A 30 7.62 -4.73 7.50
N ALA A 31 7.48 -5.85 8.18
CA ALA A 31 6.89 -5.91 9.51
C ALA A 31 7.64 -5.06 10.55
N THR A 32 8.93 -4.84 10.35
CA THR A 32 9.81 -4.11 11.28
C THR A 32 10.17 -2.70 10.82
N ALA A 33 9.98 -2.39 9.53
CA ALA A 33 10.34 -1.10 8.94
C ALA A 33 9.27 -0.62 7.96
N PRO A 34 8.27 0.16 8.42
CA PRO A 34 7.25 0.71 7.56
C PRO A 34 7.84 1.80 6.65
N THR A 35 7.77 1.60 5.33
CA THR A 35 8.25 2.53 4.31
C THR A 35 7.20 2.81 3.23
N MET A 36 7.47 3.80 2.38
CA MET A 36 6.60 4.10 1.23
C MET A 36 6.78 3.09 0.09
N LYS A 37 7.96 2.47 -0.05
CA LYS A 37 8.25 1.45 -1.07
C LYS A 37 7.61 0.13 -0.67
N LYS A 38 6.64 -0.34 -1.42
CA LYS A 38 5.88 -1.56 -1.12
C LYS A 38 6.35 -2.70 -2.03
N LYS A 39 6.46 -3.90 -1.50
CA LYS A 39 6.66 -5.07 -2.34
C LYS A 39 5.44 -5.27 -3.23
N LEU A 40 5.65 -5.33 -4.54
CA LEU A 40 4.60 -5.53 -5.52
C LEU A 40 4.62 -6.99 -5.99
N ASN A 41 3.45 -7.62 -6.00
CA ASN A 41 3.25 -8.99 -6.47
C ASN A 41 2.04 -9.02 -7.43
N PRO A 42 2.08 -8.29 -8.55
CA PRO A 42 0.97 -8.27 -9.50
C PRO A 42 0.84 -9.61 -10.22
N ALA A 43 -0.38 -9.95 -10.65
CA ALA A 43 -0.63 -11.11 -11.50
C ALA A 43 -0.18 -10.91 -12.95
N PHE A 44 0.41 -9.77 -13.29
CA PHE A 44 0.93 -9.41 -14.62
C PHE A 44 2.39 -9.00 -14.53
N THR A 45 3.11 -9.08 -15.66
CA THR A 45 4.53 -8.75 -15.72
C THR A 45 4.76 -7.25 -15.87
N LEU A 46 5.69 -6.69 -15.09
CA LEU A 46 6.22 -5.34 -15.26
C LEU A 46 7.38 -5.41 -16.28
N ASN A 47 7.12 -5.01 -17.51
CA ASN A 47 8.08 -5.20 -18.63
C ASN A 47 9.22 -4.16 -18.64
N GLY A 48 9.11 -3.07 -17.89
CA GLY A 48 10.09 -1.98 -17.87
C GLY A 48 11.18 -2.13 -16.79
N GLY A 49 11.29 -3.30 -16.17
CA GLY A 49 12.31 -3.59 -15.17
C GLY A 49 12.19 -2.74 -13.89
N GLU A 50 13.33 -2.62 -13.17
CA GLU A 50 13.41 -1.95 -11.88
C GLU A 50 13.01 -0.47 -11.96
N ASP A 51 13.41 0.25 -13.00
CA ASP A 51 13.11 1.67 -13.14
C ASP A 51 11.61 1.92 -13.29
N GLN A 52 10.90 1.05 -14.00
CA GLN A 52 9.43 1.12 -14.09
C GLN A 52 8.79 0.86 -12.74
N GLU A 53 9.31 -0.08 -11.96
CA GLU A 53 8.82 -0.36 -10.61
C GLU A 53 8.97 0.87 -9.70
N MET A 54 10.13 1.56 -9.74
CA MET A 54 10.36 2.77 -8.95
C MET A 54 9.37 3.90 -9.31
N LEU A 55 9.13 4.11 -10.60
CA LEU A 55 8.14 5.09 -11.08
C LEU A 55 6.71 4.68 -10.68
N LEU A 56 6.41 3.39 -10.69
CA LEU A 56 5.12 2.88 -10.24
C LEU A 56 4.90 3.12 -8.74
N HIS A 57 5.93 2.95 -7.91
CA HIS A 57 5.84 3.32 -6.48
C HIS A 57 5.50 4.78 -6.29
N HIS A 58 6.12 5.68 -7.06
CA HIS A 58 5.80 7.10 -7.03
C HIS A 58 4.35 7.36 -7.43
N LEU A 59 3.91 6.79 -8.55
CA LEU A 59 2.52 6.91 -9.02
C LEU A 59 1.52 6.42 -7.96
N LEU A 60 1.76 5.27 -7.36
CA LEU A 60 0.90 4.70 -6.32
C LEU A 60 0.86 5.57 -5.06
N GLN A 61 1.97 6.25 -4.73
CA GLN A 61 2.00 7.19 -3.61
C GLN A 61 1.20 8.47 -3.94
N CYS A 62 1.37 9.02 -5.14
CA CYS A 62 0.58 10.17 -5.60
C CYS A 62 -0.93 9.84 -5.61
N ARG A 63 -1.33 8.69 -6.15
CA ARG A 63 -2.72 8.22 -6.11
C ARG A 63 -3.23 8.10 -4.68
N ARG A 64 -2.45 7.50 -3.79
CA ARG A 64 -2.83 7.35 -2.37
C ARG A 64 -3.12 8.68 -1.70
N VAL A 65 -2.36 9.73 -2.02
CA VAL A 65 -2.57 11.08 -1.47
C VAL A 65 -3.76 11.75 -2.13
N ALA A 66 -3.85 11.70 -3.46
CA ALA A 66 -4.91 12.33 -4.23
C ALA A 66 -6.30 11.73 -3.94
N THR A 67 -6.37 10.43 -3.67
CA THR A 67 -7.63 9.70 -3.42
C THR A 67 -7.79 9.30 -1.94
N ALA A 68 -7.20 10.08 -1.05
CA ALA A 68 -7.36 9.87 0.39
C ALA A 68 -8.85 9.93 0.76
N HIS A 69 -9.31 8.98 1.57
CA HIS A 69 -10.72 8.79 1.98
C HIS A 69 -11.71 8.33 0.90
N GLU A 70 -11.29 8.13 -0.34
CA GLU A 70 -12.17 7.65 -1.42
C GLU A 70 -12.24 6.11 -1.52
N GLY A 71 -11.45 5.39 -0.72
CA GLY A 71 -11.41 3.92 -0.74
C GLY A 71 -10.67 3.31 -1.93
N LEU A 72 -10.18 4.12 -2.87
CA LEU A 72 -9.52 3.65 -4.11
C LEU A 72 -8.20 2.90 -3.84
N ARG A 73 -7.57 3.13 -2.70
CA ARG A 73 -6.35 2.39 -2.29
C ARG A 73 -6.54 0.89 -2.24
N TRP A 74 -7.75 0.42 -1.94
CA TRP A 74 -8.07 -1.01 -1.94
C TRP A 74 -7.89 -1.67 -3.30
N PHE A 75 -8.28 -0.98 -4.38
CA PHE A 75 -8.10 -1.47 -5.74
C PHE A 75 -6.61 -1.53 -6.13
N ASP A 76 -5.80 -0.57 -5.69
CA ASP A 76 -4.34 -0.59 -5.90
C ASP A 76 -3.71 -1.79 -5.16
N ILE A 77 -4.11 -2.04 -3.90
CA ILE A 77 -3.63 -3.18 -3.11
C ILE A 77 -3.93 -4.50 -3.82
N ARG A 78 -5.15 -4.68 -4.30
CA ARG A 78 -5.54 -5.90 -5.03
C ARG A 78 -4.83 -6.03 -6.37
N ARG A 79 -4.77 -4.95 -7.16
CA ARG A 79 -4.18 -4.97 -8.51
C ARG A 79 -2.69 -5.28 -8.50
N TYR A 80 -1.97 -4.69 -7.54
CA TYR A 80 -0.51 -4.81 -7.47
C TYR A 80 -0.04 -5.82 -6.42
N GLY A 81 -0.94 -6.54 -5.78
CA GLY A 81 -0.61 -7.54 -4.77
C GLY A 81 0.21 -6.98 -3.62
N ILE A 82 -0.14 -5.77 -3.15
CA ILE A 82 0.60 -5.06 -2.11
C ILE A 82 0.33 -5.72 -0.75
N GLU A 83 1.39 -6.10 -0.04
CA GLU A 83 1.27 -6.57 1.33
C GLU A 83 0.94 -5.42 2.29
N VAL A 84 -0.03 -5.66 3.17
CA VAL A 84 -0.46 -4.67 4.17
C VAL A 84 -0.21 -5.22 5.56
N TYR A 85 0.56 -4.48 6.36
CA TYR A 85 0.83 -4.80 7.76
C TYR A 85 -0.05 -3.94 8.67
N ARG A 86 -0.81 -4.59 9.54
CA ARG A 86 -1.56 -3.90 10.59
C ARG A 86 -0.67 -3.73 11.81
N PHE A 87 -0.18 -2.53 12.02
CA PHE A 87 0.60 -2.16 13.18
C PHE A 87 -0.31 -1.82 14.36
N VAL A 88 0.05 -2.33 15.54
CA VAL A 88 -0.54 -1.95 16.81
C VAL A 88 0.56 -1.34 17.66
N HIS A 89 0.36 -0.11 18.09
CA HIS A 89 1.30 0.60 18.95
C HIS A 89 1.14 0.18 20.40
N ASP A 90 2.25 0.17 21.13
CA ASP A 90 2.22 -0.02 22.57
C ASP A 90 1.45 1.14 23.24
N THR A 91 0.64 0.82 24.24
CA THR A 91 -0.14 1.83 24.98
C THR A 91 0.72 2.76 25.81
N LYS A 92 1.91 2.29 26.25
CA LYS A 92 2.84 3.04 27.10
C LYS A 92 3.93 3.75 26.31
N ASP A 93 4.34 3.15 25.17
CA ASP A 93 5.40 3.69 24.32
C ASP A 93 4.97 3.66 22.85
N ARG A 94 4.47 4.79 22.36
CA ARG A 94 4.00 4.93 20.97
C ARG A 94 5.09 4.75 19.90
N ALA A 95 6.36 4.78 20.28
CA ALA A 95 7.46 4.49 19.37
C ALA A 95 7.59 2.98 19.11
N LYS A 96 7.07 2.15 20.02
CA LYS A 96 7.05 0.69 19.86
C LYS A 96 5.75 0.24 19.20
N TYR A 97 5.89 -0.64 18.25
CA TYR A 97 4.76 -1.26 17.56
C TYR A 97 5.03 -2.73 17.27
N THR A 98 3.96 -3.49 17.16
CA THR A 98 3.98 -4.89 16.73
C THR A 98 3.05 -5.07 15.55
N VAL A 99 3.32 -6.05 14.71
CA VAL A 99 2.41 -6.42 13.62
C VAL A 99 1.37 -7.39 14.16
N ALA A 100 0.13 -6.94 14.24
CA ALA A 100 -0.97 -7.77 14.70
C ALA A 100 -1.46 -8.75 13.62
N LYS A 101 -1.51 -8.28 12.37
CA LYS A 101 -1.92 -9.10 11.20
C LYS A 101 -1.24 -8.59 9.94
N THR A 102 -1.04 -9.50 8.99
CA THR A 102 -0.53 -9.20 7.66
C THR A 102 -1.54 -9.68 6.62
N LEU A 103 -1.87 -8.82 5.67
CA LEU A 103 -2.63 -9.18 4.48
C LEU A 103 -1.62 -9.40 3.34
N THR A 104 -1.50 -10.64 2.88
CA THR A 104 -0.59 -11.01 1.79
C THR A 104 -1.26 -10.93 0.43
N SER A 105 -0.45 -10.97 -0.63
CA SER A 105 -0.97 -11.07 -1.99
C SER A 105 -1.74 -12.38 -2.18
N GLY A 106 -2.94 -12.28 -2.73
CA GLY A 106 -3.81 -13.45 -2.93
C GLY A 106 -4.58 -13.93 -1.70
N ASP A 107 -4.44 -13.25 -0.57
CA ASP A 107 -5.22 -13.57 0.63
C ASP A 107 -6.73 -13.49 0.34
N GLU A 108 -7.48 -14.48 0.82
CA GLU A 108 -8.93 -14.58 0.62
C GLU A 108 -9.70 -13.38 1.21
N HIS A 109 -9.14 -12.69 2.23
CA HIS A 109 -9.70 -11.46 2.80
C HIS A 109 -9.59 -10.25 1.86
N THR A 110 -8.86 -10.36 0.75
CA THR A 110 -8.85 -9.33 -0.29
C THR A 110 -10.14 -9.29 -1.11
N THR A 111 -10.97 -10.34 -1.01
CA THR A 111 -12.26 -10.42 -1.69
C THR A 111 -13.38 -10.06 -0.73
N PHE A 112 -14.31 -9.20 -1.17
CA PHE A 112 -15.48 -8.88 -0.37
C PHE A 112 -16.39 -10.10 -0.21
N GLN A 113 -16.96 -10.27 0.98
CA GLN A 113 -17.97 -11.29 1.21
C GLN A 113 -19.27 -10.94 0.46
N ILE A 114 -19.93 -12.01 0.02
CA ILE A 114 -21.28 -11.90 -0.54
C ILE A 114 -22.21 -11.37 0.58
N PRO A 115 -23.04 -10.35 0.31
CA PRO A 115 -23.97 -9.80 1.29
C PRO A 115 -24.87 -10.87 1.92
N GLN A 116 -25.17 -10.73 3.21
CA GLN A 116 -25.92 -11.72 3.97
C GLN A 116 -27.31 -12.02 3.39
N ASN A 117 -28.00 -11.02 2.85
CA ASN A 117 -29.32 -11.21 2.20
C ASN A 117 -29.23 -12.11 0.96
N VAL A 118 -28.14 -12.02 0.20
CA VAL A 118 -27.90 -12.88 -0.99
C VAL A 118 -27.54 -14.30 -0.55
N ARG A 119 -26.76 -14.44 0.52
CA ARG A 119 -26.45 -15.75 1.13
C ARG A 119 -27.70 -16.43 1.67
N ASN A 120 -28.59 -15.68 2.31
CA ASN A 120 -29.87 -16.20 2.77
C ASN A 120 -30.80 -16.66 1.62
N ALA A 121 -30.58 -16.15 0.41
CA ALA A 121 -31.26 -16.58 -0.82
C ALA A 121 -30.63 -17.85 -1.46
N GLY A 122 -29.62 -18.47 -0.80
CA GLY A 122 -29.05 -19.75 -1.23
C GLY A 122 -27.69 -19.68 -1.92
N LEU A 123 -27.07 -18.48 -2.03
CA LEU A 123 -25.69 -18.40 -2.49
C LEU A 123 -24.72 -18.80 -1.40
N GLU A 124 -23.73 -19.60 -1.77
CA GLU A 124 -22.64 -19.97 -0.86
C GLU A 124 -21.77 -18.74 -0.50
N ALA A 125 -21.26 -18.74 0.72
CA ALA A 125 -20.29 -17.72 1.15
C ALA A 125 -19.00 -17.85 0.36
N THR A 126 -18.31 -16.73 0.10
CA THR A 126 -16.92 -16.80 -0.35
C THR A 126 -16.08 -17.57 0.68
N PRO A 127 -15.38 -18.64 0.28
CA PRO A 127 -14.56 -19.42 1.22
C PRO A 127 -13.58 -18.53 1.97
N ARG A 128 -13.50 -18.69 3.27
CA ARG A 128 -12.48 -18.04 4.12
C ARG A 128 -12.09 -18.99 5.22
N THR A 129 -10.80 -19.21 5.36
CA THR A 129 -10.26 -19.85 6.55
C THR A 129 -10.43 -18.90 7.73
N SER A 130 -11.09 -19.35 8.77
CA SER A 130 -11.17 -18.62 10.03
C SER A 130 -9.79 -18.63 10.69
N ASN A 131 -9.15 -17.48 10.79
CA ASN A 131 -8.00 -17.26 11.66
C ASN A 131 -8.45 -16.78 13.02
#